data_e84c3a2ba4560c7fc60d80fe389c60a8
#
_entry.id   e84c3a2ba4560c7fc60d80fe389c60a8
#
_cell.length_a   1.000
_cell.length_b   1.000
_cell.length_c   1.000
_cell.angle_alpha   90.00
_cell.angle_beta   90.00
_cell.angle_gamma   90.00
#
_symmetry.space_group_name_H-M   'P 1'
#
loop_
_entity.id
_entity.type
_entity.pdbx_description
1 polymer ?
#
loop_
_entity_poly.entity_id
_entity_poly.type
_entity_poly.pdbx_seq_one_letter_code
_entity_poly.pdbx_strand_id
1 'polypeptide(L)'
;KKKPDVIIFEGWCVGAKAESNSTLKKTINSLEKKEDKKMIWRKFVNQELKATYKKLYSKLDCLLFLKANSFKLLQNWRLQQEAKLKLISKNKKNSKIMSKNEVLTFMQTYQRVTQNMFKYAPKYSSIILNLNSNHQIKSIKYNK
;
A
#
# COMPACT_ATOMS: atom_id res chain seq x y z
N LYS A 1 18.29 1.26 29.48
CA LYS A 1 17.83 0.28 28.46
C LYS A 1 18.82 0.27 27.31
N LYS A 2 19.24 -0.91 26.84
CA LYS A 2 20.13 -1.04 25.67
C LYS A 2 19.38 -0.55 24.42
N LYS A 3 20.04 0.26 23.59
CA LYS A 3 19.47 0.70 22.31
C LYS A 3 19.38 -0.50 21.35
N PRO A 4 18.32 -0.62 20.54
CA PRO A 4 18.25 -1.67 19.52
C PRO A 4 19.30 -1.43 18.43
N ASP A 5 19.88 -2.50 17.90
CA ASP A 5 20.83 -2.45 16.79
C ASP A 5 20.13 -2.29 15.44
N VAL A 6 18.89 -2.81 15.33
CA VAL A 6 18.06 -2.76 14.13
C VAL A 6 16.63 -2.40 14.51
N ILE A 7 16.02 -1.50 13.72
CA ILE A 7 14.61 -1.15 13.82
C ILE A 7 13.94 -1.49 12.48
N ILE A 8 12.96 -2.40 12.50
CA ILE A 8 12.15 -2.70 11.33
C ILE A 8 10.86 -1.87 11.41
N PHE A 9 10.70 -0.97 10.44
CA PHE A 9 9.48 -0.17 10.27
C PHE A 9 8.73 -0.69 9.04
N GLU A 10 7.55 -1.28 9.25
CA GLU A 10 6.80 -1.93 8.19
C GLU A 10 5.38 -1.32 8.04
N GLY A 11 4.83 -1.41 6.85
CA GLY A 11 3.47 -0.98 6.55
C GLY A 11 3.18 -0.99 5.06
N TRP A 12 1.91 -0.92 4.69
CA TRP A 12 1.47 -1.04 3.29
C TRP A 12 2.13 -0.02 2.35
N CYS A 13 2.15 1.25 2.70
CA CYS A 13 2.64 2.31 1.83
C CYS A 13 3.94 2.97 2.34
N VAL A 14 4.72 2.25 3.15
CA VAL A 14 6.02 2.75 3.64
C VAL A 14 6.95 3.03 2.46
N GLY A 15 7.57 4.21 2.46
CA GLY A 15 8.44 4.65 1.38
C GLY A 15 7.71 5.26 0.16
N ALA A 16 6.37 5.39 0.20
CA ALA A 16 5.63 6.01 -0.88
C ALA A 16 6.07 7.46 -1.12
N LYS A 17 6.13 7.87 -2.39
CA LYS A 17 6.44 9.24 -2.80
C LYS A 17 5.22 9.93 -3.40
N ALA A 18 5.17 11.26 -3.25
CA ALA A 18 4.12 12.08 -3.82
C ALA A 18 4.13 12.03 -5.37
N GLU A 19 2.95 12.14 -5.96
CA GLU A 19 2.75 12.29 -7.41
C GLU A 19 2.81 13.77 -7.82
N SER A 20 2.92 14.00 -9.15
CA SER A 20 2.80 15.34 -9.73
C SER A 20 1.34 15.84 -9.63
N ASN A 21 1.16 17.16 -9.60
CA ASN A 21 -0.17 17.76 -9.59
C ASN A 21 -0.99 17.41 -10.84
N SER A 22 -0.33 17.22 -11.98
CA SER A 22 -0.98 16.81 -13.24
C SER A 22 -1.59 15.40 -13.13
N THR A 23 -0.86 14.47 -12.50
CA THR A 23 -1.34 13.10 -12.27
C THR A 23 -2.56 13.06 -11.35
N LEU A 24 -2.60 13.94 -10.34
CA LEU A 24 -3.73 14.00 -9.40
C LEU A 24 -5.04 14.46 -10.05
N LYS A 25 -5.00 15.24 -11.13
CA LYS A 25 -6.22 15.70 -11.83
C LYS A 25 -7.04 14.54 -12.39
N LYS A 26 -6.39 13.46 -12.82
CA LYS A 26 -7.06 12.29 -13.38
C LYS A 26 -7.49 11.33 -12.27
N THR A 27 -8.80 11.03 -12.19
CA THR A 27 -9.32 9.98 -11.30
C THR A 27 -8.91 8.60 -11.81
N ILE A 28 -8.59 7.69 -10.89
CA ILE A 28 -8.12 6.34 -11.24
C ILE A 28 -9.12 5.23 -10.91
N ASN A 29 -10.14 5.53 -10.11
CA ASN A 29 -11.16 4.57 -9.70
C ASN A 29 -12.51 5.24 -9.46
N SER A 30 -13.53 4.42 -9.17
CA SER A 30 -14.91 4.90 -8.94
C SER A 30 -15.05 5.70 -7.65
N LEU A 31 -14.28 5.38 -6.61
CA LEU A 31 -14.30 6.13 -5.35
C LEU A 31 -13.86 7.57 -5.57
N GLU A 32 -12.72 7.80 -6.22
CA GLU A 32 -12.24 9.14 -6.53
C GLU A 32 -13.21 9.90 -7.44
N LYS A 33 -13.82 9.20 -8.42
CA LYS A 33 -14.78 9.81 -9.34
C LYS A 33 -16.07 10.26 -8.66
N LYS A 34 -16.55 9.50 -7.68
CA LYS A 34 -17.81 9.77 -7.00
C LYS A 34 -17.64 10.67 -5.77
N GLU A 35 -16.69 10.32 -4.89
CA GLU A 35 -16.58 10.89 -3.55
C GLU A 35 -15.50 11.97 -3.45
N ASP A 36 -14.49 11.98 -4.35
CA ASP A 36 -13.41 12.97 -4.33
C ASP A 36 -13.33 13.83 -5.60
N LYS A 37 -14.49 14.27 -6.12
CA LYS A 37 -14.60 15.11 -7.34
C LYS A 37 -13.73 16.37 -7.25
N LYS A 38 -13.68 17.01 -6.08
CA LYS A 38 -12.90 18.23 -5.83
C LYS A 38 -11.43 17.98 -5.50
N MET A 39 -10.99 16.72 -5.54
CA MET A 39 -9.60 16.31 -5.25
C MET A 39 -9.13 16.66 -3.82
N ILE A 40 -10.03 16.73 -2.85
CA ILE A 40 -9.68 17.11 -1.47
C ILE A 40 -8.81 16.03 -0.83
N TRP A 41 -9.29 14.78 -0.87
CA TRP A 41 -8.58 13.64 -0.25
C TRP A 41 -7.25 13.34 -0.91
N ARG A 42 -7.23 13.18 -2.23
CA ARG A 42 -5.98 12.84 -2.92
C ARG A 42 -4.95 13.96 -2.90
N LYS A 43 -5.37 15.23 -2.85
CA LYS A 43 -4.45 16.36 -2.62
C LYS A 43 -3.88 16.34 -1.21
N PHE A 44 -4.73 16.11 -0.19
CA PHE A 44 -4.29 16.01 1.19
C PHE A 44 -3.26 14.90 1.37
N VAL A 45 -3.59 13.66 0.96
CA VAL A 45 -2.66 12.52 1.02
C VAL A 45 -1.35 12.82 0.30
N ASN A 46 -1.43 13.42 -0.89
CA ASN A 46 -0.24 13.76 -1.67
C ASN A 46 0.62 14.84 -1.01
N GLN A 47 -0.01 15.80 -0.35
CA GLN A 47 0.69 16.84 0.42
C GLN A 47 1.42 16.25 1.62
N GLU A 48 0.78 15.33 2.35
CA GLU A 48 1.41 14.63 3.46
C GLU A 48 2.61 13.77 2.99
N LEU A 49 2.47 13.08 1.86
CA LEU A 49 3.58 12.33 1.26
C LEU A 49 4.74 13.24 0.86
N LYS A 50 4.44 14.46 0.40
CA LYS A 50 5.44 15.45 0.00
C LYS A 50 6.16 16.12 1.17
N ALA A 51 5.48 16.25 2.31
CA ALA A 51 5.97 16.97 3.49
C ALA A 51 6.34 16.00 4.64
N THR A 52 5.35 15.57 5.41
CA THR A 52 5.52 14.81 6.66
C THR A 52 6.16 13.45 6.43
N TYR A 53 5.60 12.67 5.51
CA TYR A 53 6.13 11.32 5.22
C TYR A 53 7.50 11.35 4.56
N LYS A 54 7.80 12.37 3.73
CA LYS A 54 9.14 12.53 3.17
C LYS A 54 10.20 12.65 4.27
N LYS A 55 9.91 13.44 5.33
CA LYS A 55 10.82 13.59 6.48
C LYS A 55 10.99 12.28 7.26
N LEU A 56 9.90 11.51 7.41
CA LEU A 56 9.96 10.20 8.07
C LEU A 56 10.78 9.21 7.25
N TYR A 57 10.49 9.09 5.96
CA TYR A 57 11.13 8.11 5.08
C TYR A 57 12.59 8.45 4.75
N SER A 58 13.01 9.71 4.89
CA SER A 58 14.44 10.07 4.77
C SER A 58 15.32 9.53 5.90
N LYS A 59 14.72 8.99 6.97
CA LYS A 59 15.44 8.33 8.07
C LYS A 59 15.64 6.82 7.86
N LEU A 60 15.12 6.26 6.79
CA LEU A 60 15.28 4.85 6.46
C LEU A 60 16.66 4.63 5.82
N ASP A 61 17.49 3.80 6.42
CA ASP A 61 18.80 3.41 5.87
C ASP A 61 18.63 2.44 4.70
N CYS A 62 17.60 1.60 4.75
CA CYS A 62 17.30 0.60 3.73
C CYS A 62 15.79 0.52 3.49
N LEU A 63 15.37 0.56 2.24
CA LEU A 63 13.98 0.31 1.85
C LEU A 63 13.87 -1.00 1.10
N LEU A 64 13.15 -1.96 1.71
CA LEU A 64 12.81 -3.24 1.11
C LEU A 64 11.37 -3.16 0.57
N PHE A 65 11.21 -3.36 -0.73
CA PHE A 65 9.91 -3.31 -1.41
C PHE A 65 9.39 -4.71 -1.75
N LEU A 66 8.30 -5.12 -1.09
CA LEU A 66 7.55 -6.33 -1.42
C LEU A 66 6.63 -6.02 -2.61
N LYS A 67 7.01 -6.47 -3.81
CA LYS A 67 6.32 -6.15 -5.05
C LYS A 67 5.39 -7.28 -5.48
N ALA A 68 4.09 -7.04 -5.39
CA ALA A 68 3.09 -7.87 -6.06
C ALA A 68 3.01 -7.53 -7.57
N ASN A 69 2.58 -8.49 -8.40
CA ASN A 69 2.51 -8.30 -9.85
C ASN A 69 1.41 -7.32 -10.30
N SER A 70 0.35 -7.16 -9.51
CA SER A 70 -0.76 -6.26 -9.86
C SER A 70 -1.57 -5.85 -8.63
N PHE A 71 -2.31 -4.76 -8.77
CA PHE A 71 -3.27 -4.34 -7.75
C PHE A 71 -4.41 -5.35 -7.56
N LYS A 72 -4.82 -6.03 -8.64
CA LYS A 72 -5.82 -7.11 -8.56
C LYS A 72 -5.37 -8.28 -7.69
N LEU A 73 -4.08 -8.60 -7.72
CA LEU A 73 -3.53 -9.64 -6.85
C LEU A 73 -3.62 -9.23 -5.37
N LEU A 74 -3.32 -7.98 -5.04
CA LEU A 74 -3.48 -7.46 -3.68
C LEU A 74 -4.95 -7.51 -3.22
N GLN A 75 -5.90 -7.19 -4.11
CA GLN A 75 -7.34 -7.34 -3.81
C GLN A 75 -7.69 -8.79 -3.47
N ASN A 76 -7.21 -9.76 -4.25
CA ASN A 76 -7.43 -11.17 -3.99
C ASN A 76 -6.84 -11.61 -2.65
N TRP A 77 -5.63 -11.18 -2.32
CA TRP A 77 -5.00 -11.47 -1.03
C TRP A 77 -5.79 -10.88 0.14
N ARG A 78 -6.29 -9.66 -0.02
CA ARG A 78 -7.12 -9.04 1.02
C ARG A 78 -8.45 -9.78 1.20
N LEU A 79 -9.07 -10.25 0.12
CA LEU A 79 -10.28 -11.09 0.19
C LEU A 79 -10.00 -12.44 0.88
N GLN A 80 -8.86 -13.08 0.58
CA GLN A 80 -8.44 -14.31 1.28
C GLN A 80 -8.24 -14.08 2.78
N GLN A 81 -7.67 -12.94 3.16
CA GLN A 81 -7.48 -12.56 4.56
C GLN A 81 -8.83 -12.43 5.28
N GLU A 82 -9.83 -11.75 4.68
CA GLU A 82 -11.17 -11.63 5.25
C GLU A 82 -11.88 -12.99 5.36
N ALA A 83 -11.72 -13.85 4.35
CA ALA A 83 -12.28 -15.21 4.40
C ALA A 83 -11.68 -16.03 5.56
N LYS A 84 -10.35 -15.96 5.77
CA LYS A 84 -9.70 -16.60 6.91
C LYS A 84 -10.18 -16.03 8.25
N LEU A 85 -10.31 -14.70 8.36
CA LEU A 85 -10.84 -14.05 9.57
C LEU A 85 -12.27 -14.52 9.86
N LYS A 86 -13.12 -14.68 8.83
CA LYS A 86 -14.48 -15.19 8.99
C LYS A 86 -14.51 -16.61 9.58
N LEU A 87 -13.60 -17.49 9.13
CA LEU A 87 -13.51 -18.85 9.66
C LEU A 87 -13.10 -18.88 11.15
N ILE A 88 -12.11 -18.05 11.53
CA ILE A 88 -11.61 -17.98 12.90
C ILE A 88 -12.61 -17.30 13.84
N SER A 89 -13.39 -16.33 13.32
CA SER A 89 -14.29 -15.50 14.11
C SER A 89 -15.71 -16.06 14.25
N LYS A 90 -15.99 -17.28 13.80
CA LYS A 90 -17.33 -17.89 13.82
C LYS A 90 -18.05 -17.82 15.19
N ASN A 91 -17.30 -17.70 16.28
CA ASN A 91 -17.82 -17.65 17.66
C ASN A 91 -17.73 -16.25 18.31
N LYS A 92 -17.29 -15.20 17.59
CA LYS A 92 -17.19 -13.84 18.15
C LYS A 92 -18.34 -12.97 17.65
N LYS A 93 -19.31 -12.69 18.52
CA LYS A 93 -20.51 -11.87 18.25
C LYS A 93 -20.26 -10.45 17.67
N ASN A 94 -19.03 -9.94 17.67
CA ASN A 94 -18.69 -8.56 17.26
C ASN A 94 -17.53 -8.47 16.27
N SER A 95 -17.32 -9.44 15.40
CA SER A 95 -16.27 -9.33 14.38
C SER A 95 -16.71 -8.42 13.24
N LYS A 96 -16.05 -7.28 13.08
CA LYS A 96 -16.22 -6.36 11.93
C LYS A 96 -15.56 -6.93 10.68
N ILE A 97 -16.10 -8.02 10.15
CA ILE A 97 -15.61 -8.67 8.93
C ILE A 97 -16.25 -7.98 7.73
N MET A 98 -15.41 -7.51 6.81
CA MET A 98 -15.90 -6.87 5.61
C MET A 98 -16.45 -7.88 4.60
N SER A 99 -17.57 -7.54 3.95
CA SER A 99 -18.06 -8.20 2.76
C SER A 99 -17.11 -8.00 1.58
N LYS A 100 -17.26 -8.79 0.52
CA LYS A 100 -16.46 -8.64 -0.71
C LYS A 100 -16.51 -7.21 -1.27
N ASN A 101 -17.70 -6.60 -1.31
CA ASN A 101 -17.87 -5.25 -1.86
C ASN A 101 -17.21 -4.19 -0.97
N GLU A 102 -17.32 -4.33 0.35
CA GLU A 102 -16.65 -3.45 1.30
C GLU A 102 -15.13 -3.53 1.17
N VAL A 103 -14.56 -4.75 1.04
CA VAL A 103 -13.13 -4.94 0.77
C VAL A 103 -12.70 -4.25 -0.51
N LEU A 104 -13.44 -4.43 -1.60
CA LEU A 104 -13.10 -3.83 -2.89
C LEU A 104 -13.20 -2.30 -2.84
N THR A 105 -14.17 -1.75 -2.13
CA THR A 105 -14.31 -0.29 -1.91
C THR A 105 -13.17 0.23 -1.04
N PHE A 106 -12.90 -0.43 0.08
CA PHE A 106 -11.78 -0.10 0.96
C PHE A 106 -10.45 -0.09 0.21
N MET A 107 -10.19 -1.09 -0.63
CA MET A 107 -8.95 -1.17 -1.41
C MET A 107 -8.78 0.02 -2.37
N GLN A 108 -9.86 0.64 -2.85
CA GLN A 108 -9.77 1.82 -3.72
C GLN A 108 -9.11 3.02 -3.03
N THR A 109 -9.19 3.14 -1.70
CA THR A 109 -8.54 4.21 -0.94
C THR A 109 -7.01 4.16 -1.04
N TYR A 110 -6.44 2.96 -1.16
CA TYR A 110 -5.00 2.72 -1.27
C TYR A 110 -4.51 2.60 -2.72
N GLN A 111 -5.43 2.46 -3.68
CA GLN A 111 -5.10 2.11 -5.06
C GLN A 111 -4.13 3.08 -5.70
N ARG A 112 -4.35 4.38 -5.56
CA ARG A 112 -3.49 5.43 -6.14
C ARG A 112 -2.06 5.31 -5.66
N VAL A 113 -1.85 5.32 -4.36
CA VAL A 113 -0.52 5.25 -3.76
C VAL A 113 0.16 3.93 -4.13
N THR A 114 -0.57 2.81 -4.09
CA THR A 114 -0.04 1.50 -4.46
C THR A 114 0.39 1.43 -5.93
N GLN A 115 -0.41 1.94 -6.86
CA GLN A 115 -0.06 1.95 -8.28
C GLN A 115 1.15 2.88 -8.56
N ASN A 116 1.22 4.01 -7.86
CA ASN A 116 2.38 4.88 -7.92
C ASN A 116 3.65 4.15 -7.42
N MET A 117 3.54 3.40 -6.31
CA MET A 117 4.64 2.59 -5.80
C MET A 117 5.05 1.49 -6.77
N PHE A 118 4.12 0.77 -7.40
CA PHE A 118 4.45 -0.26 -8.40
C PHE A 118 5.31 0.31 -9.54
N LYS A 119 5.03 1.55 -9.95
CA LYS A 119 5.74 2.22 -11.03
C LYS A 119 7.10 2.77 -10.61
N TYR A 120 7.20 3.33 -9.43
CA TYR A 120 8.35 4.14 -9.04
C TYR A 120 9.19 3.56 -7.89
N ALA A 121 8.61 2.82 -6.94
CA ALA A 121 9.36 2.27 -5.82
C ALA A 121 10.53 1.35 -6.25
N PRO A 122 10.42 0.56 -7.34
CA PRO A 122 11.57 -0.20 -7.84
C PRO A 122 12.80 0.64 -8.19
N LYS A 123 12.64 1.94 -8.43
CA LYS A 123 13.75 2.83 -8.81
C LYS A 123 14.53 3.38 -7.60
N TYR A 124 13.93 3.35 -6.41
CA TYR A 124 14.53 3.95 -5.21
C TYR A 124 14.53 3.02 -3.99
N SER A 125 14.03 1.79 -4.11
CA SER A 125 14.16 0.78 -3.07
C SER A 125 15.54 0.13 -3.13
N SER A 126 16.13 -0.12 -1.98
CA SER A 126 17.43 -0.83 -1.89
C SER A 126 17.29 -2.29 -2.32
N ILE A 127 16.18 -2.93 -1.92
CA ILE A 127 15.89 -4.33 -2.23
C ILE A 127 14.47 -4.46 -2.73
N ILE A 128 14.26 -5.25 -3.78
CA ILE A 128 12.94 -5.55 -4.33
C ILE A 128 12.73 -7.05 -4.26
N LEU A 129 11.70 -7.48 -3.52
CA LEU A 129 11.24 -8.87 -3.48
C LEU A 129 10.00 -9.00 -4.37
N ASN A 130 10.15 -9.60 -5.55
CA ASN A 130 9.01 -9.88 -6.41
C ASN A 130 8.26 -11.09 -5.89
N LEU A 131 6.96 -10.94 -5.63
CA LEU A 131 6.10 -12.00 -5.09
C LEU A 131 5.28 -12.65 -6.19
N ASN A 132 5.08 -13.97 -6.08
CA ASN A 132 4.11 -14.71 -6.89
C ASN A 132 2.69 -14.65 -6.29
N SER A 133 1.72 -15.30 -6.94
CA SER A 133 0.32 -15.37 -6.47
C SER A 133 0.16 -16.06 -5.12
N ASN A 134 1.10 -16.91 -4.73
CA ASN A 134 1.08 -17.70 -3.49
C ASN A 134 1.88 -17.03 -2.35
N HIS A 135 2.12 -15.74 -2.42
CA HIS A 135 2.88 -14.95 -1.43
C HIS A 135 4.37 -15.35 -1.29
N GLN A 136 4.89 -16.14 -2.21
CA GLN A 136 6.28 -16.59 -2.17
C GLN A 136 7.19 -15.63 -2.95
N ILE A 137 8.43 -15.50 -2.53
CA ILE A 137 9.44 -14.72 -3.24
C ILE A 137 9.81 -15.47 -4.54
N LYS A 138 9.51 -14.82 -5.68
CA LYS A 138 9.88 -15.32 -7.01
C LYS A 138 11.30 -14.91 -7.39
N SER A 139 11.69 -13.70 -7.05
CA SER A 139 13.02 -13.17 -7.33
C SER A 139 13.36 -12.02 -6.40
N ILE A 140 14.65 -11.81 -6.18
CA ILE A 140 15.22 -10.72 -5.39
C ILE A 140 16.07 -9.86 -6.32
N LYS A 141 15.90 -8.54 -6.25
CA LYS A 141 16.73 -7.59 -6.96
C LYS A 141 17.32 -6.59 -5.96
N TYR A 142 18.63 -6.38 -6.03
CA TYR A 142 19.35 -5.36 -5.29
C TYR A 142 19.59 -4.16 -6.23
N ASN A 143 19.30 -2.96 -5.78
CA ASN A 143 19.71 -1.73 -6.44
C ASN A 143 20.96 -1.20 -5.73
N LYS A 144 21.93 -0.77 -6.53
CA LYS A 144 23.13 -0.07 -6.04
C LYS A 144 22.78 1.37 -5.72
#